data_b4e33f972a4305dc587e86593ff2161b
#
_entry.id   b4e33f972a4305dc587e86593ff2161b
#
_cell.length_a   1.000
_cell.length_b   1.000
_cell.length_c   1.000
_cell.angle_alpha   90.00
_cell.angle_beta   90.00
_cell.angle_gamma   90.00
#
_symmetry.space_group_name_H-M   'P 1'
#
loop_
_entity.id
_entity.type
_entity.pdbx_description
1 polymer ?
#
loop_
_entity_poly.entity_id
_entity_poly.type
_entity_poly.pdbx_seq_one_letter_code
_entity_poly.pdbx_strand_id
1 'polypeptide(L)'
;MPTLHWIGKEKVVSHHQDVPFRILNHKYGFTVKGVRKEETKSGNKIIKGDNLEALKALLPEYEGKVKCIYIDPPYNTGKESWVYNDNVNHPKIKKWLGEVVGKDGEDLTRHDKWLCMMYPRLKLLHKLLAEDGVIFVSIDENEVHNLRLMLNDIFGSNNFIEQLVWNKRVPKNDKGIGNIHEYVLLYSKENLKSHRFTQLKEGLDSVFDLVSKHKRKKTKILDVKSDLQKLFKKNGYDRGITLYNNLDANYDLFGKINLSWPNGQTNGPRFDVLHPITKKPCNVPDRGWRWKKETFDSYLDYDNVEKLADGSYKCGKIWFAKDENTQPSSIKYLYEVKDFLLRSIISLKSSGSIDLEAIFEKGKFDYPKPVNLLELLLN
;
A
#
# COMPACT_ATOMS: atom_id res chain seq x y z
N MET A 1 -18.76 21.57 6.62
CA MET A 1 -17.57 20.80 6.99
C MET A 1 -16.96 21.43 8.24
N PRO A 2 -16.46 20.67 9.23
CA PRO A 2 -15.73 21.26 10.33
C PRO A 2 -14.48 21.95 9.79
N THR A 3 -14.21 23.17 10.25
CA THR A 3 -13.06 23.97 9.85
C THR A 3 -12.04 23.97 10.97
N LEU A 4 -10.79 23.64 10.66
CA LEU A 4 -9.70 23.69 11.61
C LEU A 4 -9.24 25.14 11.77
N HIS A 5 -9.32 25.66 12.99
CA HIS A 5 -8.77 26.96 13.35
C HIS A 5 -7.58 26.78 14.29
N TRP A 6 -6.51 27.56 14.10
CA TRP A 6 -5.34 27.59 14.95
C TRP A 6 -4.73 29.00 14.96
N ILE A 7 -3.94 29.29 15.97
CA ILE A 7 -3.26 30.59 16.09
C ILE A 7 -2.23 30.73 14.95
N GLY A 8 -2.36 31.81 14.16
CA GLY A 8 -1.47 32.06 13.02
C GLY A 8 -1.97 31.56 11.68
N LYS A 9 -3.14 30.87 11.59
CA LYS A 9 -3.69 30.39 10.31
C LYS A 9 -3.75 31.49 9.25
N GLU A 10 -4.28 32.64 9.58
CA GLU A 10 -4.49 33.78 8.66
C GLU A 10 -3.18 34.26 8.01
N LYS A 11 -2.07 34.16 8.75
CA LYS A 11 -0.74 34.58 8.26
C LYS A 11 -0.08 33.53 7.35
N VAL A 12 -0.50 32.27 7.42
CA VAL A 12 0.13 31.17 6.64
C VAL A 12 -0.68 30.72 5.44
N VAL A 13 -1.97 31.05 5.36
CA VAL A 13 -2.85 30.63 4.26
C VAL A 13 -2.30 31.05 2.89
N SER A 14 -1.77 32.27 2.76
CA SER A 14 -1.15 32.79 1.54
C SER A 14 0.38 32.71 1.50
N HIS A 15 1.03 32.36 2.61
CA HIS A 15 2.48 32.39 2.75
C HIS A 15 3.25 31.64 1.65
N HIS A 16 2.72 30.53 1.15
CA HIS A 16 3.29 29.78 0.02
C HIS A 16 3.42 30.61 -1.27
N GLN A 17 2.67 31.71 -1.40
CA GLN A 17 2.77 32.67 -2.53
C GLN A 17 3.96 33.62 -2.34
N ASP A 18 4.25 34.01 -1.11
CA ASP A 18 5.29 34.96 -0.76
C ASP A 18 6.69 34.34 -0.67
N VAL A 19 6.77 32.99 -0.65
CA VAL A 19 8.04 32.25 -0.68
C VAL A 19 8.81 32.63 -1.95
N PRO A 20 10.07 33.09 -1.85
CA PRO A 20 10.83 33.52 -3.02
C PRO A 20 11.20 32.32 -3.90
N PHE A 21 11.16 32.49 -5.22
CA PHE A 21 11.74 31.55 -6.15
C PHE A 21 13.26 31.54 -6.00
N ARG A 22 13.83 30.35 -5.80
CA ARG A 22 15.27 30.11 -5.76
C ARG A 22 15.71 29.33 -6.98
N ILE A 23 16.96 29.51 -7.37
CA ILE A 23 17.57 28.73 -8.45
C ILE A 23 18.24 27.50 -7.83
N LEU A 24 17.93 26.32 -8.36
CA LEU A 24 18.59 25.09 -7.99
C LEU A 24 19.96 25.02 -8.68
N ASN A 25 21.03 25.14 -7.90
CA ASN A 25 22.39 25.10 -8.41
C ASN A 25 22.89 23.66 -8.44
N HIS A 26 23.21 23.13 -9.63
CA HIS A 26 23.87 21.84 -9.77
C HIS A 26 25.21 21.84 -9.03
N LYS A 27 25.46 20.83 -8.21
CA LYS A 27 26.71 20.65 -7.44
C LYS A 27 27.57 19.53 -8.01
N TYR A 28 26.99 18.36 -8.15
CA TYR A 28 27.64 17.18 -8.71
C TYR A 28 26.59 16.12 -9.11
N GLY A 29 26.97 15.24 -10.01
CA GLY A 29 26.26 14.02 -10.32
C GLY A 29 26.92 12.82 -9.65
N PHE A 30 26.15 11.76 -9.41
CA PHE A 30 26.63 10.50 -8.87
C PHE A 30 26.24 9.33 -9.78
N THR A 31 27.17 8.42 -10.04
CA THR A 31 26.95 7.19 -10.80
C THR A 31 27.63 6.01 -10.08
N VAL A 32 27.37 4.80 -10.52
CA VAL A 32 28.08 3.60 -10.03
C VAL A 32 29.61 3.70 -10.15
N LYS A 33 30.11 4.63 -10.97
CA LYS A 33 31.55 4.92 -11.14
C LYS A 33 32.04 6.05 -10.23
N GLY A 34 31.19 6.57 -9.36
CA GLY A 34 31.48 7.64 -8.41
C GLY A 34 30.95 9.01 -8.80
N VAL A 35 31.47 10.03 -8.12
CA VAL A 35 31.08 11.44 -8.27
C VAL A 35 31.57 12.01 -9.61
N ARG A 36 30.72 12.84 -10.24
CA ARG A 36 31.04 13.59 -11.48
C ARG A 36 30.60 15.04 -11.33
N LYS A 37 31.24 15.95 -12.08
CA LYS A 37 30.84 17.36 -12.11
C LYS A 37 29.59 17.59 -12.93
N GLU A 38 29.38 16.79 -13.98
CA GLU A 38 28.25 16.91 -14.91
C GLU A 38 27.00 16.25 -14.35
N GLU A 39 25.83 16.70 -14.83
CA GLU A 39 24.57 16.04 -14.55
C GLU A 39 24.55 14.59 -15.07
N THR A 40 23.83 13.72 -14.35
CA THR A 40 23.64 12.34 -14.78
C THR A 40 22.38 12.21 -15.63
N LYS A 41 22.36 11.23 -16.53
CA LYS A 41 21.18 10.95 -17.38
C LYS A 41 20.07 10.19 -16.64
N SER A 42 20.20 9.96 -15.31
CA SER A 42 19.22 9.19 -14.53
C SER A 42 17.89 9.91 -14.32
N GLY A 43 17.87 11.24 -14.40
CA GLY A 43 16.72 12.06 -14.05
C GLY A 43 16.48 12.22 -12.56
N ASN A 44 17.12 11.41 -11.69
CA ASN A 44 16.99 11.50 -10.24
C ASN A 44 17.73 12.73 -9.70
N LYS A 45 17.11 13.46 -8.76
CA LYS A 45 17.69 14.67 -8.15
C LYS A 45 17.63 14.56 -6.63
N ILE A 46 18.71 14.90 -5.94
CA ILE A 46 18.76 15.13 -4.49
C ILE A 46 18.93 16.63 -4.28
N ILE A 47 17.95 17.26 -3.66
CA ILE A 47 17.95 18.72 -3.43
C ILE A 47 18.22 18.95 -1.96
N LYS A 48 19.28 19.73 -1.65
CA LYS A 48 19.67 20.10 -0.29
C LYS A 48 19.39 21.58 -0.05
N GLY A 49 18.58 21.90 0.95
CA GLY A 49 18.25 23.27 1.32
C GLY A 49 17.01 23.32 2.21
N ASP A 50 16.47 24.52 2.43
CA ASP A 50 15.15 24.69 3.04
C ASP A 50 14.09 24.08 2.11
N ASN A 51 13.28 23.16 2.63
CA ASN A 51 12.33 22.42 1.81
C ASN A 51 11.19 23.30 1.28
N LEU A 52 10.78 24.38 1.98
CA LEU A 52 9.76 25.29 1.50
C LEU A 52 10.26 26.10 0.28
N GLU A 53 11.52 26.61 0.33
CA GLU A 53 12.16 27.28 -0.80
C GLU A 53 12.41 26.28 -1.96
N ALA A 54 12.84 25.04 -1.65
CA ALA A 54 13.05 24.00 -2.64
C ALA A 54 11.76 23.61 -3.38
N LEU A 55 10.65 23.42 -2.65
CA LEU A 55 9.34 23.14 -3.26
C LEU A 55 8.88 24.28 -4.17
N LYS A 56 9.09 25.53 -3.77
CA LYS A 56 8.77 26.69 -4.60
C LYS A 56 9.63 26.72 -5.88
N ALA A 57 10.93 26.40 -5.76
CA ALA A 57 11.86 26.37 -6.87
C ALA A 57 11.54 25.26 -7.89
N LEU A 58 10.84 24.20 -7.49
CA LEU A 58 10.41 23.11 -8.37
C LEU A 58 9.16 23.43 -9.20
N LEU A 59 8.33 24.40 -8.80
CA LEU A 59 7.07 24.70 -9.49
C LEU A 59 7.25 25.01 -10.99
N PRO A 60 8.22 25.80 -11.46
CA PRO A 60 8.33 26.11 -12.88
C PRO A 60 8.51 24.87 -13.79
N GLU A 61 9.10 23.79 -13.24
CA GLU A 61 9.37 22.56 -14.00
C GLU A 61 8.31 21.47 -13.73
N TYR A 62 7.80 21.38 -12.49
CA TYR A 62 7.01 20.23 -12.02
C TYR A 62 5.57 20.53 -11.60
N GLU A 63 5.07 21.77 -11.70
CA GLU A 63 3.67 22.09 -11.36
C GLU A 63 2.71 21.21 -12.19
N GLY A 64 1.82 20.50 -11.48
CA GLY A 64 0.84 19.61 -12.10
C GLY A 64 1.40 18.33 -12.74
N LYS A 65 2.66 17.94 -12.47
CA LYS A 65 3.30 16.80 -13.16
C LYS A 65 3.68 15.63 -12.24
N VAL A 66 3.73 15.84 -10.93
CA VAL A 66 4.18 14.81 -9.98
C VAL A 66 3.06 13.81 -9.74
N LYS A 67 3.31 12.53 -10.04
CA LYS A 67 2.32 11.46 -9.89
C LYS A 67 2.18 10.94 -8.47
N CYS A 68 3.28 10.90 -7.72
CA CYS A 68 3.29 10.39 -6.36
C CYS A 68 4.22 11.24 -5.49
N ILE A 69 3.74 11.60 -4.31
CA ILE A 69 4.51 12.27 -3.27
C ILE A 69 4.45 11.44 -2.01
N TYR A 70 5.59 11.21 -1.37
CA TYR A 70 5.68 10.69 -0.02
C TYR A 70 6.41 11.70 0.85
N ILE A 71 5.83 12.01 2.03
CA ILE A 71 6.49 12.82 3.04
C ILE A 71 6.42 12.18 4.42
N ASP A 72 7.47 12.41 5.20
CA ASP A 72 7.64 11.99 6.58
C ASP A 72 7.96 13.22 7.42
N PRO A 73 6.95 14.03 7.80
CA PRO A 73 7.16 15.26 8.54
C PRO A 73 7.53 14.99 10.01
N PRO A 74 8.02 15.99 10.78
CA PRO A 74 8.17 15.86 12.21
C PRO A 74 6.84 15.50 12.89
N TYR A 75 6.85 14.53 13.81
CA TYR A 75 5.62 14.01 14.45
C TYR A 75 5.12 14.83 15.64
N ASN A 76 5.86 15.86 16.01
CA ASN A 76 5.51 16.77 17.09
C ASN A 76 5.29 16.05 18.45
N THR A 77 6.21 15.16 18.82
CA THR A 77 6.09 14.28 20.01
C THR A 77 6.28 14.99 21.34
N GLY A 78 6.56 16.31 21.35
CA GLY A 78 6.82 17.10 22.56
C GLY A 78 8.23 16.93 23.16
N LYS A 79 9.08 16.09 22.60
CA LYS A 79 10.50 16.07 22.94
C LYS A 79 11.15 17.25 22.25
N GLU A 80 11.72 18.19 23.02
CA GLU A 80 12.17 19.51 22.59
C GLU A 80 13.24 19.54 21.49
N SER A 81 13.88 18.44 21.20
CA SER A 81 14.74 18.31 20.06
C SER A 81 13.91 17.88 18.83
N TRP A 82 13.42 18.84 18.07
CA TRP A 82 13.09 18.64 16.68
C TRP A 82 14.42 18.32 15.95
N VAL A 83 14.97 17.14 16.21
CA VAL A 83 16.26 16.68 15.71
C VAL A 83 16.16 16.19 14.26
N TYR A 84 15.00 16.34 13.64
CA TYR A 84 14.96 16.31 12.21
C TYR A 84 15.66 17.54 11.69
N ASN A 85 16.70 17.33 10.93
CA ASN A 85 17.67 18.24 10.39
C ASN A 85 17.08 19.31 9.42
N ASP A 86 15.78 19.44 9.41
CA ASP A 86 15.09 20.54 8.81
C ASP A 86 15.19 21.69 9.78
N ASN A 87 16.03 22.66 9.47
CA ASN A 87 16.27 23.91 10.16
C ASN A 87 14.98 24.68 10.54
N VAL A 88 14.02 24.03 11.21
CA VAL A 88 12.93 24.70 11.93
C VAL A 88 13.55 25.57 13.03
N ASN A 89 14.76 25.21 13.47
CA ASN A 89 15.66 26.03 14.25
C ASN A 89 16.42 27.09 13.43
N HIS A 90 16.22 27.19 12.11
CA HIS A 90 16.84 28.25 11.35
C HIS A 90 16.36 29.60 11.91
N PRO A 91 17.26 30.58 12.20
CA PRO A 91 16.90 31.85 12.83
C PRO A 91 15.73 32.57 12.15
N LYS A 92 15.60 32.44 10.83
CA LYS A 92 14.49 33.04 10.06
C LYS A 92 13.15 32.36 10.36
N ILE A 93 13.11 31.02 10.53
CA ILE A 93 11.88 30.28 10.85
C ILE A 93 11.50 30.48 12.32
N LYS A 94 12.48 30.49 13.24
CA LYS A 94 12.24 30.86 14.65
C LYS A 94 11.71 32.29 14.79
N LYS A 95 12.32 33.23 14.08
CA LYS A 95 11.87 34.61 14.07
C LYS A 95 10.45 34.71 13.52
N TRP A 96 10.19 34.09 12.38
CA TRP A 96 8.88 34.05 11.73
C TRP A 96 7.81 33.39 12.60
N LEU A 97 8.09 32.20 13.18
CA LEU A 97 7.17 31.52 14.11
C LEU A 97 6.94 32.34 15.38
N GLY A 98 7.98 33.00 15.91
CA GLY A 98 7.86 33.91 17.04
C GLY A 98 7.02 35.15 16.73
N GLU A 99 7.09 35.68 15.51
CA GLU A 99 6.28 36.78 15.03
C GLU A 99 4.83 36.39 14.75
N VAL A 100 4.59 35.16 14.27
CA VAL A 100 3.27 34.63 13.89
C VAL A 100 2.49 34.10 15.10
N VAL A 101 3.12 33.35 15.99
CA VAL A 101 2.47 32.62 17.10
C VAL A 101 2.65 33.32 18.45
N GLY A 102 3.61 34.28 18.56
CA GLY A 102 3.89 35.01 19.80
C GLY A 102 4.73 34.22 20.82
N LYS A 103 5.07 34.90 21.93
CA LYS A 103 5.92 34.33 23.00
C LYS A 103 5.15 33.61 24.10
N ASP A 104 3.83 33.77 24.15
CA ASP A 104 3.03 33.33 25.27
C ASP A 104 2.41 31.94 25.01
N GLY A 105 2.98 30.93 25.62
CA GLY A 105 2.38 29.59 25.71
C GLY A 105 3.21 28.49 25.09
N GLU A 106 4.20 27.99 25.82
CA GLU A 106 5.11 26.95 25.30
C GLU A 106 4.44 25.61 25.01
N ASP A 107 3.32 25.28 25.63
CA ASP A 107 2.72 23.95 25.47
C ASP A 107 1.42 23.95 24.62
N LEU A 108 0.53 24.91 24.79
CA LEU A 108 -0.71 25.01 23.99
C LEU A 108 -0.46 25.39 22.52
N THR A 109 0.67 26.03 22.21
CA THR A 109 1.03 26.51 20.88
C THR A 109 1.87 25.52 20.06
N ARG A 110 2.22 24.37 20.61
CA ARG A 110 3.01 23.34 19.93
C ARG A 110 2.34 22.86 18.64
N HIS A 111 1.07 22.55 18.71
CA HIS A 111 0.27 22.13 17.57
C HIS A 111 0.07 23.26 16.56
N ASP A 112 -0.18 24.48 17.04
CA ASP A 112 -0.31 25.67 16.18
C ASP A 112 0.96 25.95 15.38
N LYS A 113 2.14 25.85 16.01
CA LYS A 113 3.45 25.99 15.36
C LYS A 113 3.64 24.91 14.28
N TRP A 114 3.28 23.67 14.58
CA TRP A 114 3.38 22.58 13.63
C TRP A 114 2.43 22.80 12.44
N LEU A 115 1.20 23.23 12.68
CA LEU A 115 0.22 23.54 11.64
C LEU A 115 0.70 24.70 10.76
N CYS A 116 1.25 25.78 11.35
CA CYS A 116 1.84 26.89 10.61
C CYS A 116 3.02 26.46 9.73
N MET A 117 3.85 25.54 10.20
CA MET A 117 4.98 25.00 9.44
C MET A 117 4.52 24.11 8.28
N MET A 118 3.53 23.26 8.51
CA MET A 118 3.08 22.26 7.52
C MET A 118 2.20 22.88 6.41
N TYR A 119 1.32 23.83 6.74
CA TYR A 119 0.32 24.33 5.81
C TYR A 119 0.88 24.86 4.48
N PRO A 120 1.87 25.78 4.45
CA PRO A 120 2.42 26.30 3.20
C PRO A 120 3.15 25.21 2.39
N ARG A 121 3.76 24.22 3.05
CA ARG A 121 4.41 23.07 2.41
C ARG A 121 3.39 22.20 1.69
N LEU A 122 2.32 21.84 2.37
CA LEU A 122 1.23 21.04 1.78
C LEU A 122 0.55 21.77 0.62
N LYS A 123 0.40 23.10 0.69
CA LYS A 123 -0.08 23.91 -0.45
C LYS A 123 0.83 23.81 -1.67
N LEU A 124 2.15 23.86 -1.50
CA LEU A 124 3.09 23.69 -2.61
C LEU A 124 3.11 22.26 -3.14
N LEU A 125 3.07 21.27 -2.27
CA LEU A 125 2.97 19.85 -2.67
C LEU A 125 1.70 19.58 -3.46
N HIS A 126 0.56 20.15 -3.06
CA HIS A 126 -0.68 20.08 -3.81
C HIS A 126 -0.55 20.68 -5.22
N LYS A 127 0.15 21.81 -5.38
CA LYS A 127 0.41 22.40 -6.71
C LYS A 127 1.30 21.52 -7.60
N LEU A 128 2.29 20.85 -7.02
CA LEU A 128 3.18 19.94 -7.76
C LEU A 128 2.47 18.70 -8.28
N LEU A 129 1.45 18.19 -7.56
CA LEU A 129 0.73 16.99 -7.95
C LEU A 129 0.01 17.16 -9.28
N ALA A 130 0.08 16.13 -10.12
CA ALA A 130 -0.78 15.95 -11.29
C ALA A 130 -2.23 15.71 -10.85
N GLU A 131 -3.19 15.92 -11.75
CA GLU A 131 -4.62 15.71 -11.45
C GLU A 131 -4.92 14.30 -10.95
N ASP A 132 -4.27 13.29 -11.54
CA ASP A 132 -4.33 11.89 -11.12
C ASP A 132 -3.23 11.51 -10.09
N GLY A 133 -2.56 12.49 -9.50
CA GLY A 133 -1.50 12.29 -8.52
C GLY A 133 -2.01 12.04 -7.11
N VAL A 134 -1.19 11.38 -6.30
CA VAL A 134 -1.48 11.03 -4.91
C VAL A 134 -0.37 11.48 -3.97
N ILE A 135 -0.75 11.72 -2.71
CA ILE A 135 0.19 12.03 -1.63
C ILE A 135 0.00 11.07 -0.47
N PHE A 136 1.11 10.51 0.01
CA PHE A 136 1.22 9.75 1.24
C PHE A 136 1.91 10.60 2.31
N VAL A 137 1.33 10.69 3.49
CA VAL A 137 1.89 11.45 4.61
C VAL A 137 1.95 10.55 5.83
N SER A 138 3.16 10.19 6.25
CA SER A 138 3.39 9.46 7.51
C SER A 138 3.20 10.36 8.71
N ILE A 139 2.58 9.84 9.77
CA ILE A 139 2.33 10.57 11.02
C ILE A 139 2.02 9.59 12.16
N ASP A 140 2.10 10.05 13.40
CA ASP A 140 1.65 9.29 14.57
C ASP A 140 0.38 9.91 15.20
N GLU A 141 -0.01 9.39 16.37
CA GLU A 141 -1.19 9.82 17.12
C GLU A 141 -1.14 11.28 17.57
N ASN A 142 0.05 11.90 17.67
CA ASN A 142 0.16 13.29 18.14
C ASN A 142 -0.51 14.27 17.18
N GLU A 143 -0.37 14.06 15.87
CA GLU A 143 -0.85 15.04 14.87
C GLU A 143 -1.77 14.44 13.79
N VAL A 144 -2.10 13.15 13.81
CA VAL A 144 -2.93 12.53 12.76
C VAL A 144 -4.27 13.23 12.58
N HIS A 145 -4.92 13.66 13.64
CA HIS A 145 -6.22 14.32 13.60
C HIS A 145 -6.12 15.75 13.05
N ASN A 146 -5.09 16.51 13.44
CA ASN A 146 -4.83 17.84 12.92
C ASN A 146 -4.42 17.80 11.45
N LEU A 147 -3.53 16.89 11.09
CA LEU A 147 -3.09 16.66 9.70
C LEU A 147 -4.28 16.30 8.81
N ARG A 148 -5.17 15.42 9.29
CA ARG A 148 -6.35 15.02 8.54
C ARG A 148 -7.27 16.21 8.21
N LEU A 149 -7.51 17.08 9.18
CA LEU A 149 -8.33 18.28 8.98
C LEU A 149 -7.64 19.29 8.05
N MET A 150 -6.32 19.44 8.17
CA MET A 150 -5.53 20.29 7.29
C MET A 150 -5.53 19.79 5.84
N LEU A 151 -5.37 18.49 5.63
CA LEU A 151 -5.44 17.87 4.31
C LEU A 151 -6.85 18.01 3.71
N ASN A 152 -7.92 17.88 4.52
CA ASN A 152 -9.27 18.18 4.07
C ASN A 152 -9.46 19.64 3.61
N ASP A 153 -8.82 20.61 4.28
CA ASP A 153 -8.87 22.03 3.92
C ASP A 153 -8.12 22.31 2.59
N ILE A 154 -7.01 21.60 2.35
CA ILE A 154 -6.14 21.85 1.19
C ILE A 154 -6.56 21.01 -0.04
N PHE A 155 -6.81 19.73 0.15
CA PHE A 155 -7.11 18.76 -0.91
C PHE A 155 -8.61 18.56 -1.14
N GLY A 156 -9.43 18.90 -0.15
CA GLY A 156 -10.84 18.56 -0.12
C GLY A 156 -11.11 17.18 0.50
N SER A 157 -12.17 17.08 1.32
CA SER A 157 -12.53 15.83 2.01
C SER A 157 -12.93 14.69 1.04
N ASN A 158 -13.42 15.02 -0.16
CA ASN A 158 -13.78 14.02 -1.18
C ASN A 158 -12.56 13.33 -1.81
N ASN A 159 -11.39 13.92 -1.66
CA ASN A 159 -10.12 13.42 -2.18
C ASN A 159 -9.34 12.58 -1.16
N PHE A 160 -9.90 12.39 0.03
CA PHE A 160 -9.38 11.41 0.97
C PHE A 160 -9.62 10.00 0.43
N ILE A 161 -8.57 9.19 0.42
CA ILE A 161 -8.62 7.80 -0.03
C ILE A 161 -8.64 6.86 1.17
N GLU A 162 -7.62 6.90 2.02
CA GLU A 162 -7.52 5.98 3.16
C GLU A 162 -6.57 6.50 4.24
N GLN A 163 -6.76 6.00 5.46
CA GLN A 163 -5.81 6.10 6.56
C GLN A 163 -5.23 4.71 6.81
N LEU A 164 -4.04 4.48 6.29
CA LEU A 164 -3.32 3.24 6.48
C LEU A 164 -2.76 3.19 7.90
N VAL A 165 -2.89 2.05 8.57
CA VAL A 165 -2.32 1.78 9.89
C VAL A 165 -1.10 0.90 9.70
N TRP A 166 0.09 1.44 9.98
CA TRP A 166 1.32 0.67 9.91
C TRP A 166 1.69 0.13 11.28
N ASN A 167 1.59 -1.20 11.43
CA ASN A 167 2.05 -1.91 12.62
C ASN A 167 3.59 -1.96 12.63
N LYS A 168 4.19 -1.11 13.47
CA LYS A 168 5.63 -0.82 13.48
C LYS A 168 6.41 -1.74 14.41
N ARG A 169 5.85 -2.13 15.53
CA ARG A 169 6.57 -2.87 16.59
C ARG A 169 5.68 -3.81 17.38
N VAL A 170 6.31 -4.69 18.16
CA VAL A 170 5.64 -5.47 19.21
C VAL A 170 5.73 -4.70 20.53
N PRO A 171 4.67 -4.67 21.37
CA PRO A 171 4.71 -4.03 22.69
C PRO A 171 5.86 -4.58 23.52
N LYS A 172 6.62 -3.68 24.19
CA LYS A 172 7.71 -4.06 25.11
C LYS A 172 7.61 -3.21 26.36
N ASN A 173 7.15 -3.80 27.46
CA ASN A 173 7.11 -3.15 28.78
C ASN A 173 6.34 -1.81 28.81
N ASP A 174 5.39 -1.62 27.89
CA ASP A 174 4.55 -0.43 27.87
C ASP A 174 3.62 -0.45 29.08
N LYS A 175 3.40 0.71 29.70
CA LYS A 175 2.40 0.87 30.78
C LYS A 175 1.04 1.17 30.14
N GLY A 176 0.01 0.43 30.53
CA GLY A 176 -1.32 0.58 29.95
C GLY A 176 -1.45 -0.09 28.58
N ILE A 177 -1.92 0.63 27.58
CA ILE A 177 -2.03 0.13 26.20
C ILE A 177 -0.76 0.49 25.44
N GLY A 178 -0.08 -0.52 24.86
CA GLY A 178 1.11 -0.32 24.06
C GLY A 178 0.77 0.30 22.70
N ASN A 179 1.31 1.49 22.42
CA ASN A 179 1.22 2.10 21.09
C ASN A 179 2.26 1.46 20.18
N ILE A 180 1.78 0.70 19.19
CA ILE A 180 2.61 -0.13 18.30
C ILE A 180 2.53 0.27 16.85
N HIS A 181 1.81 1.34 16.51
CA HIS A 181 1.53 1.70 15.14
C HIS A 181 1.78 3.19 14.85
N GLU A 182 1.92 3.47 13.58
CA GLU A 182 1.90 4.80 12.97
C GLU A 182 0.84 4.81 11.86
N TYR A 183 0.56 5.99 11.33
CA TYR A 183 -0.42 6.16 10.27
C TYR A 183 0.27 6.67 9.00
N VAL A 184 -0.34 6.34 7.85
CA VAL A 184 -0.04 6.99 6.58
C VAL A 184 -1.37 7.47 6.00
N LEU A 185 -1.54 8.79 5.90
CA LEU A 185 -2.71 9.38 5.28
C LEU A 185 -2.51 9.44 3.77
N LEU A 186 -3.49 8.96 3.02
CA LEU A 186 -3.49 8.93 1.56
C LEU A 186 -4.58 9.84 0.99
N TYR A 187 -4.16 10.80 0.19
CA TYR A 187 -5.03 11.72 -0.54
C TYR A 187 -4.68 11.73 -2.03
N SER A 188 -5.69 11.97 -2.87
CA SER A 188 -5.49 12.31 -4.28
C SER A 188 -5.57 13.81 -4.51
N LYS A 189 -5.07 14.29 -5.65
CA LYS A 189 -5.30 15.66 -6.12
C LYS A 189 -6.76 15.85 -6.50
N GLU A 190 -7.27 14.95 -7.32
CA GLU A 190 -8.68 14.85 -7.71
C GLU A 190 -9.28 13.50 -7.29
N ASN A 191 -10.59 13.37 -7.44
CA ASN A 191 -11.31 12.20 -6.98
C ASN A 191 -10.99 10.94 -7.81
N LEU A 192 -10.23 10.01 -7.24
CA LEU A 192 -9.85 8.73 -7.83
C LEU A 192 -10.78 7.57 -7.41
N LYS A 193 -12.11 7.78 -7.36
CA LYS A 193 -13.08 6.75 -6.90
C LYS A 193 -12.98 5.40 -7.61
N SER A 194 -12.54 5.37 -8.86
CA SER A 194 -12.38 4.16 -9.65
C SER A 194 -10.97 3.56 -9.59
N HIS A 195 -10.00 4.24 -8.99
CA HIS A 195 -8.63 3.76 -8.92
C HIS A 195 -8.49 2.61 -7.91
N ARG A 196 -7.76 1.57 -8.31
CA ARG A 196 -7.48 0.42 -7.45
C ARG A 196 -6.01 0.45 -7.05
N PHE A 197 -5.73 0.71 -5.78
CA PHE A 197 -4.39 0.55 -5.22
C PHE A 197 -4.14 -0.93 -4.99
N THR A 198 -3.21 -1.49 -5.72
CA THR A 198 -2.91 -2.92 -5.67
C THR A 198 -1.44 -3.13 -5.31
N GLN A 199 -1.18 -4.26 -4.68
CA GLN A 199 0.19 -4.73 -4.41
C GLN A 199 0.39 -6.11 -5.02
N LEU A 200 1.59 -6.37 -5.51
CA LEU A 200 1.96 -7.72 -5.95
C LEU A 200 1.97 -8.67 -4.74
N LYS A 201 1.59 -9.91 -4.96
CA LYS A 201 1.69 -10.94 -3.94
C LYS A 201 3.15 -11.32 -3.73
N GLU A 202 3.68 -11.06 -2.53
CA GLU A 202 5.05 -11.43 -2.18
C GLU A 202 5.27 -12.94 -2.33
N GLY A 203 6.41 -13.32 -2.90
CA GLY A 203 6.83 -14.72 -3.04
C GLY A 203 6.23 -15.48 -4.21
N LEU A 204 5.43 -14.84 -5.09
CA LEU A 204 4.92 -15.48 -6.30
C LEU A 204 6.02 -16.01 -7.20
N ASP A 205 7.14 -15.30 -7.32
CA ASP A 205 8.26 -15.72 -8.15
C ASP A 205 8.79 -17.09 -7.72
N SER A 206 9.00 -17.30 -6.42
CA SER A 206 9.43 -18.59 -5.87
C SER A 206 8.43 -19.71 -6.14
N VAL A 207 7.12 -19.41 -6.14
CA VAL A 207 6.06 -20.37 -6.47
C VAL A 207 6.08 -20.71 -7.95
N PHE A 208 6.17 -19.71 -8.83
CA PHE A 208 6.23 -19.92 -10.27
C PHE A 208 7.52 -20.61 -10.70
N ASP A 209 8.65 -20.29 -10.10
CA ASP A 209 9.94 -20.95 -10.36
C ASP A 209 9.89 -22.44 -10.00
N LEU A 210 9.35 -22.76 -8.82
CA LEU A 210 9.17 -24.15 -8.39
C LEU A 210 8.32 -24.92 -9.41
N VAL A 211 7.15 -24.39 -9.76
CA VAL A 211 6.24 -25.04 -10.71
C VAL A 211 6.88 -25.16 -12.09
N SER A 212 7.53 -24.11 -12.60
CA SER A 212 8.22 -24.12 -13.89
C SER A 212 9.33 -25.14 -13.96
N LYS A 213 10.11 -25.31 -12.86
CA LYS A 213 11.15 -26.34 -12.74
C LYS A 213 10.57 -27.74 -12.84
N HIS A 214 9.46 -28.01 -12.15
CA HIS A 214 8.79 -29.31 -12.20
C HIS A 214 8.12 -29.58 -13.56
N LYS A 215 7.51 -28.57 -14.18
CA LYS A 215 6.92 -28.64 -15.52
C LYS A 215 7.98 -29.05 -16.55
N ARG A 216 9.17 -28.41 -16.54
CA ARG A 216 10.30 -28.80 -17.44
C ARG A 216 10.74 -30.26 -17.25
N LYS A 217 10.70 -30.74 -15.98
CA LYS A 217 11.07 -32.13 -15.64
C LYS A 217 9.94 -33.14 -15.85
N LYS A 218 8.74 -32.70 -16.22
CA LYS A 218 7.52 -33.50 -16.29
C LYS A 218 7.23 -34.31 -15.03
N THR A 219 7.51 -33.74 -13.85
CA THR A 219 7.32 -34.35 -12.54
C THR A 219 5.83 -34.63 -12.31
N LYS A 220 5.48 -35.76 -11.67
CA LYS A 220 4.08 -36.08 -11.34
C LYS A 220 3.44 -34.94 -10.53
N ILE A 221 2.22 -34.53 -10.88
CA ILE A 221 1.52 -33.37 -10.27
C ILE A 221 1.37 -33.52 -8.76
N LEU A 222 1.18 -34.73 -8.25
CA LEU A 222 1.08 -34.97 -6.80
C LEU A 222 2.39 -34.67 -6.07
N ASP A 223 3.55 -34.93 -6.67
CA ASP A 223 4.86 -34.60 -6.09
C ASP A 223 5.07 -33.09 -6.11
N VAL A 224 4.70 -32.43 -7.19
CA VAL A 224 4.73 -30.95 -7.27
C VAL A 224 3.87 -30.32 -6.19
N LYS A 225 2.67 -30.85 -5.96
CA LYS A 225 1.75 -30.38 -4.90
C LYS A 225 2.38 -30.56 -3.51
N SER A 226 3.07 -31.66 -3.26
CA SER A 226 3.79 -31.90 -2.00
C SER A 226 4.89 -30.87 -1.79
N ASP A 227 5.72 -30.62 -2.80
CA ASP A 227 6.83 -29.66 -2.69
C ASP A 227 6.32 -28.20 -2.58
N LEU A 228 5.21 -27.88 -3.23
CA LEU A 228 4.53 -26.59 -3.08
C LEU A 228 4.04 -26.37 -1.64
N GLN A 229 3.47 -27.40 -1.00
CA GLN A 229 3.05 -27.32 0.40
C GLN A 229 4.24 -27.12 1.35
N LYS A 230 5.38 -27.78 1.08
CA LYS A 230 6.62 -27.54 1.84
C LYS A 230 7.12 -26.10 1.68
N LEU A 231 7.08 -25.57 0.46
CA LEU A 231 7.44 -24.17 0.17
C LEU A 231 6.54 -23.20 0.94
N PHE A 232 5.21 -23.42 0.89
CA PHE A 232 4.24 -22.60 1.61
C PHE A 232 4.49 -22.59 3.12
N LYS A 233 4.74 -23.76 3.70
CA LYS A 233 5.03 -23.90 5.12
C LYS A 233 6.36 -23.23 5.52
N LYS A 234 7.40 -23.42 4.70
CA LYS A 234 8.74 -22.85 4.95
C LYS A 234 8.71 -21.31 4.96
N ASN A 235 7.99 -20.72 4.03
CA ASN A 235 7.99 -19.26 3.84
C ASN A 235 6.83 -18.55 4.57
N GLY A 236 5.86 -19.28 5.14
CA GLY A 236 4.75 -18.71 5.89
C GLY A 236 3.82 -17.85 5.02
N TYR A 237 3.57 -18.27 3.78
CA TYR A 237 2.73 -17.52 2.84
C TYR A 237 1.29 -17.31 3.34
N ASP A 238 0.74 -16.14 3.02
CA ASP A 238 -0.66 -15.77 3.26
C ASP A 238 -1.64 -16.68 2.51
N ARG A 239 -2.89 -16.77 3.00
CA ARG A 239 -3.97 -17.51 2.36
C ARG A 239 -4.24 -17.06 0.92
N GLY A 240 -3.96 -15.81 0.59
CA GLY A 240 -4.07 -15.26 -0.76
C GLY A 240 -3.18 -15.98 -1.78
N ILE A 241 -2.12 -16.68 -1.33
CA ILE A 241 -1.27 -17.54 -2.15
C ILE A 241 -1.58 -19.01 -1.91
N THR A 242 -1.66 -19.43 -0.64
CA THR A 242 -1.81 -20.86 -0.28
C THR A 242 -3.15 -21.46 -0.70
N LEU A 243 -4.16 -20.64 -1.03
CA LEU A 243 -5.41 -21.07 -1.64
C LEU A 243 -5.18 -21.76 -3.00
N TYR A 244 -4.15 -21.34 -3.75
CA TYR A 244 -3.80 -21.84 -5.08
C TYR A 244 -2.85 -23.03 -4.97
N ASN A 245 -3.35 -24.14 -4.45
CA ASN A 245 -2.58 -25.35 -4.15
C ASN A 245 -2.96 -26.56 -5.00
N ASN A 246 -3.75 -26.37 -6.04
CA ASN A 246 -4.09 -27.40 -7.01
C ASN A 246 -3.45 -27.07 -8.36
N LEU A 247 -3.18 -28.10 -9.17
CA LEU A 247 -2.63 -27.96 -10.50
C LEU A 247 -3.47 -28.77 -11.49
N ASP A 248 -3.64 -28.22 -12.67
CA ASP A 248 -4.19 -28.95 -13.82
C ASP A 248 -3.07 -29.66 -14.62
N ALA A 249 -3.43 -30.35 -15.70
CA ALA A 249 -2.48 -31.09 -16.56
C ALA A 249 -1.40 -30.17 -17.18
N ASN A 250 -1.65 -28.88 -17.30
CA ASN A 250 -0.72 -27.89 -17.82
C ASN A 250 0.22 -27.32 -16.75
N TYR A 251 0.11 -27.79 -15.51
CA TYR A 251 0.80 -27.25 -14.33
C TYR A 251 0.34 -25.83 -13.95
N ASP A 252 -0.85 -25.42 -14.36
CA ASP A 252 -1.40 -24.15 -13.98
C ASP A 252 -2.02 -24.23 -12.58
N LEU A 253 -1.55 -23.33 -11.69
CA LEU A 253 -2.01 -23.29 -10.29
C LEU A 253 -3.40 -22.68 -10.19
N PHE A 254 -4.30 -23.38 -9.50
CA PHE A 254 -5.64 -22.89 -9.24
C PHE A 254 -6.10 -23.10 -7.80
N GLY A 255 -7.02 -22.23 -7.38
CA GLY A 255 -7.76 -22.30 -6.13
C GLY A 255 -9.21 -22.72 -6.35
N LYS A 256 -9.77 -23.45 -5.39
CA LYS A 256 -11.20 -23.81 -5.35
C LYS A 256 -11.95 -22.73 -4.58
N ILE A 257 -12.89 -22.06 -5.23
CA ILE A 257 -13.69 -21.00 -4.64
C ILE A 257 -15.08 -21.52 -4.33
N ASN A 258 -15.52 -21.36 -3.10
CA ASN A 258 -16.83 -21.81 -2.66
C ASN A 258 -17.96 -21.07 -3.39
N LEU A 259 -18.92 -21.82 -3.89
CA LEU A 259 -20.09 -21.34 -4.60
C LEU A 259 -21.36 -21.26 -3.73
N SER A 260 -21.27 -21.48 -2.42
CA SER A 260 -22.39 -21.27 -1.49
C SER A 260 -22.74 -19.78 -1.40
N TRP A 261 -24.01 -19.50 -1.18
CA TRP A 261 -24.51 -18.14 -0.95
C TRP A 261 -23.86 -17.53 0.30
N PRO A 262 -23.22 -16.36 0.20
CA PRO A 262 -22.41 -15.81 1.29
C PRO A 262 -23.22 -15.12 2.39
N ASN A 263 -24.46 -14.65 2.08
CA ASN A 263 -25.27 -13.89 3.02
C ASN A 263 -26.04 -14.79 4.00
N GLY A 264 -25.91 -14.55 5.31
CA GLY A 264 -26.60 -15.32 6.35
C GLY A 264 -28.09 -15.02 6.50
N GLN A 265 -28.57 -13.90 5.99
CA GLN A 265 -29.95 -13.44 6.14
C GLN A 265 -30.87 -13.77 4.93
N THR A 266 -30.29 -14.11 3.79
CA THR A 266 -31.02 -14.43 2.56
C THR A 266 -30.52 -15.75 1.95
N ASN A 267 -31.29 -16.29 1.02
CA ASN A 267 -30.90 -17.48 0.26
C ASN A 267 -30.63 -17.13 -1.21
N GLY A 268 -29.66 -17.82 -1.77
CA GLY A 268 -29.35 -17.77 -3.19
C GLY A 268 -30.23 -18.68 -4.03
N PRO A 269 -30.09 -18.61 -5.35
CA PRO A 269 -30.86 -19.50 -6.27
C PRO A 269 -30.53 -20.96 -6.01
N ARG A 270 -31.51 -21.85 -6.24
CA ARG A 270 -31.38 -23.29 -6.12
C ARG A 270 -31.71 -23.93 -7.45
N PHE A 271 -30.78 -24.73 -7.97
CA PHE A 271 -30.94 -25.50 -9.20
C PHE A 271 -29.96 -26.69 -9.18
N ASP A 272 -30.27 -27.72 -9.93
CA ASP A 272 -29.42 -28.89 -10.04
C ASP A 272 -28.23 -28.61 -10.96
N VAL A 273 -27.07 -29.10 -10.52
CA VAL A 273 -25.82 -29.13 -11.28
C VAL A 273 -25.42 -30.59 -11.43
N LEU A 274 -25.36 -31.07 -12.64
CA LEU A 274 -25.05 -32.49 -12.90
C LEU A 274 -23.55 -32.74 -12.84
N HIS A 275 -23.14 -33.79 -12.15
CA HIS A 275 -21.76 -34.23 -12.13
C HIS A 275 -21.32 -34.68 -13.54
N PRO A 276 -20.14 -34.24 -14.04
CA PRO A 276 -19.77 -34.46 -15.44
C PRO A 276 -19.63 -35.93 -15.83
N ILE A 277 -19.35 -36.82 -14.89
CA ILE A 277 -19.18 -38.26 -15.15
C ILE A 277 -20.40 -39.08 -14.74
N THR A 278 -20.85 -38.93 -13.48
CA THR A 278 -21.96 -39.75 -12.97
C THR A 278 -23.32 -39.31 -13.50
N LYS A 279 -23.41 -38.10 -14.06
CA LYS A 279 -24.64 -37.46 -14.58
C LYS A 279 -25.74 -37.29 -13.53
N LYS A 280 -25.43 -37.48 -12.24
CA LYS A 280 -26.34 -37.25 -11.12
C LYS A 280 -26.24 -35.85 -10.61
N PRO A 281 -27.29 -35.29 -9.97
CA PRO A 281 -27.24 -33.95 -9.34
C PRO A 281 -26.22 -33.93 -8.20
N CYS A 282 -25.38 -32.92 -8.19
CA CYS A 282 -24.46 -32.63 -7.09
C CYS A 282 -25.18 -32.01 -5.90
N ASN A 283 -24.58 -32.10 -4.72
CA ASN A 283 -25.09 -31.44 -3.53
C ASN A 283 -25.23 -29.93 -3.74
N VAL A 284 -26.44 -29.45 -3.54
CA VAL A 284 -26.77 -28.01 -3.55
C VAL A 284 -26.47 -27.45 -2.15
N PRO A 285 -25.76 -26.31 -2.03
CA PRO A 285 -25.52 -25.70 -0.72
C PRO A 285 -26.81 -25.41 0.03
N ASP A 286 -26.80 -25.52 1.37
CA ASP A 286 -27.97 -25.29 2.22
C ASP A 286 -28.66 -23.94 1.98
N ARG A 287 -27.86 -22.90 1.70
CA ARG A 287 -28.34 -21.53 1.39
C ARG A 287 -28.47 -21.23 -0.10
N GLY A 288 -28.34 -22.25 -0.98
CA GLY A 288 -28.33 -22.07 -2.43
C GLY A 288 -26.98 -21.60 -2.99
N TRP A 289 -26.98 -21.40 -4.30
CA TRP A 289 -25.79 -21.04 -5.05
C TRP A 289 -25.48 -19.54 -4.97
N ARG A 290 -24.21 -19.21 -5.03
CA ARG A 290 -23.72 -17.83 -5.12
C ARG A 290 -24.03 -17.19 -6.50
N TRP A 291 -24.11 -18.01 -7.53
CA TRP A 291 -24.34 -17.58 -8.91
C TRP A 291 -25.73 -17.97 -9.38
N LYS A 292 -26.26 -17.20 -10.35
CA LYS A 292 -27.44 -17.58 -11.10
C LYS A 292 -27.10 -18.77 -12.02
N LYS A 293 -28.13 -19.47 -12.48
CA LYS A 293 -27.95 -20.65 -13.34
C LYS A 293 -27.20 -20.32 -14.63
N GLU A 294 -27.56 -19.20 -15.28
CA GLU A 294 -26.95 -18.75 -16.53
C GLU A 294 -25.44 -18.49 -16.36
N THR A 295 -25.06 -17.89 -15.23
CA THR A 295 -23.64 -17.68 -14.91
C THR A 295 -22.93 -19.00 -14.68
N PHE A 296 -23.56 -19.92 -13.96
CA PHE A 296 -22.96 -21.23 -13.68
C PHE A 296 -22.75 -22.02 -14.98
N ASP A 297 -23.78 -22.05 -15.84
CA ASP A 297 -23.74 -22.74 -17.13
C ASP A 297 -22.69 -22.16 -18.08
N SER A 298 -22.44 -20.84 -18.04
CA SER A 298 -21.40 -20.17 -18.84
C SER A 298 -19.96 -20.56 -18.45
N TYR A 299 -19.79 -21.11 -17.25
CA TYR A 299 -18.49 -21.59 -16.75
C TYR A 299 -18.30 -23.09 -16.90
N LEU A 300 -19.34 -23.84 -17.26
CA LEU A 300 -19.31 -25.28 -17.52
C LEU A 300 -18.90 -25.57 -18.97
N ASP A 301 -18.12 -26.61 -19.16
CA ASP A 301 -17.76 -27.16 -20.48
C ASP A 301 -17.76 -28.69 -20.38
N TYR A 302 -18.92 -29.27 -20.62
CA TYR A 302 -19.10 -30.70 -20.52
C TYR A 302 -18.42 -31.50 -21.67
N ASP A 303 -18.02 -30.84 -22.73
CA ASP A 303 -17.32 -31.46 -23.87
C ASP A 303 -15.82 -31.61 -23.55
N ASN A 304 -15.30 -30.77 -22.64
CA ASN A 304 -13.88 -30.77 -22.23
C ASN A 304 -13.73 -31.06 -20.73
N VAL A 305 -13.99 -32.29 -20.33
CA VAL A 305 -13.84 -32.75 -18.94
C VAL A 305 -12.45 -33.34 -18.72
N GLU A 306 -11.67 -32.66 -17.86
CA GLU A 306 -10.33 -33.11 -17.49
C GLU A 306 -10.35 -33.86 -16.15
N LYS A 307 -9.77 -35.07 -16.09
CA LYS A 307 -9.55 -35.78 -14.84
C LYS A 307 -8.24 -35.32 -14.21
N LEU A 308 -8.33 -34.78 -13.01
CA LEU A 308 -7.18 -34.28 -12.27
C LEU A 308 -6.41 -35.42 -11.57
N ALA A 309 -5.15 -35.13 -11.18
CA ALA A 309 -4.26 -36.14 -10.59
C ALA A 309 -4.76 -36.71 -9.25
N ASP A 310 -5.62 -36.00 -8.53
CA ASP A 310 -6.25 -36.46 -7.28
C ASP A 310 -7.54 -37.28 -7.52
N GLY A 311 -7.91 -37.47 -8.78
CA GLY A 311 -9.11 -38.21 -9.21
C GLY A 311 -10.38 -37.35 -9.27
N SER A 312 -10.31 -36.07 -8.94
CA SER A 312 -11.38 -35.10 -9.15
C SER A 312 -11.45 -34.67 -10.63
N TYR A 313 -12.42 -33.81 -10.97
CA TYR A 313 -12.65 -33.40 -12.36
C TYR A 313 -12.70 -31.88 -12.49
N LYS A 314 -12.19 -31.39 -13.62
CA LYS A 314 -12.36 -30.02 -14.08
C LYS A 314 -13.26 -30.02 -15.31
N CYS A 315 -14.34 -29.25 -15.28
CA CYS A 315 -15.30 -29.08 -16.35
C CYS A 315 -15.42 -27.59 -16.63
N GLY A 316 -14.72 -27.10 -17.65
CA GLY A 316 -14.53 -25.67 -17.86
C GLY A 316 -13.82 -25.00 -16.67
N LYS A 317 -14.46 -24.01 -16.05
CA LYS A 317 -13.98 -23.35 -14.83
C LYS A 317 -14.68 -23.82 -13.54
N ILE A 318 -15.27 -25.01 -13.56
CA ILE A 318 -15.90 -25.66 -12.40
C ILE A 318 -15.13 -26.93 -12.03
N TRP A 319 -14.80 -27.02 -10.74
CA TRP A 319 -14.22 -28.21 -10.14
C TRP A 319 -15.31 -29.09 -9.56
N PHE A 320 -15.23 -30.41 -9.81
CA PHE A 320 -16.08 -31.46 -9.25
C PHE A 320 -15.22 -32.46 -8.46
N ALA A 321 -15.75 -33.00 -7.38
CA ALA A 321 -15.12 -34.08 -6.66
C ALA A 321 -15.11 -35.39 -7.50
N LYS A 322 -14.81 -36.53 -6.88
CA LYS A 322 -14.82 -37.85 -7.56
C LYS A 322 -16.23 -38.31 -7.85
N ASP A 323 -17.18 -37.84 -7.07
CA ASP A 323 -18.60 -38.17 -7.14
C ASP A 323 -19.50 -36.96 -6.91
N GLU A 324 -20.79 -37.12 -6.99
CA GLU A 324 -21.82 -36.10 -6.82
C GLU A 324 -22.06 -35.66 -5.37
N ASN A 325 -21.51 -36.36 -4.36
CA ASN A 325 -21.79 -36.11 -2.94
C ASN A 325 -21.11 -34.85 -2.40
N THR A 326 -20.22 -34.26 -3.17
CA THR A 326 -19.51 -33.04 -2.80
C THR A 326 -19.97 -31.87 -3.65
N GLN A 327 -20.20 -30.71 -3.00
CA GLN A 327 -20.55 -29.47 -3.68
C GLN A 327 -19.46 -29.08 -4.68
N PRO A 328 -19.79 -28.72 -5.94
CA PRO A 328 -18.87 -28.12 -6.88
C PRO A 328 -18.30 -26.78 -6.41
N SER A 329 -17.13 -26.44 -6.92
CA SER A 329 -16.45 -25.18 -6.64
C SER A 329 -16.01 -24.49 -7.93
N SER A 330 -15.98 -23.18 -7.99
CA SER A 330 -15.36 -22.53 -9.14
C SER A 330 -13.84 -22.57 -9.06
N ILE A 331 -13.22 -22.64 -10.22
CA ILE A 331 -11.77 -22.60 -10.38
C ILE A 331 -11.36 -21.16 -10.62
N LYS A 332 -10.34 -20.70 -9.89
CA LYS A 332 -9.66 -19.44 -10.15
C LYS A 332 -8.17 -19.69 -10.25
N TYR A 333 -7.56 -19.28 -11.36
CA TYR A 333 -6.14 -19.47 -11.58
C TYR A 333 -5.30 -18.41 -10.89
N LEU A 334 -4.10 -18.79 -10.43
CA LEU A 334 -3.20 -17.84 -9.75
C LEU A 334 -2.72 -16.73 -10.68
N TYR A 335 -2.52 -17.03 -11.97
CA TYR A 335 -2.12 -16.02 -12.95
C TYR A 335 -3.21 -14.98 -13.25
N GLU A 336 -4.48 -15.29 -12.95
CA GLU A 336 -5.60 -14.32 -13.05
C GLU A 336 -5.64 -13.35 -11.85
N VAL A 337 -4.88 -13.62 -10.77
CA VAL A 337 -4.91 -12.87 -9.52
C VAL A 337 -3.48 -12.67 -9.02
N LYS A 338 -2.69 -11.94 -9.80
CA LYS A 338 -1.29 -11.64 -9.46
C LYS A 338 -1.16 -10.61 -8.35
N ASP A 339 -2.16 -9.79 -8.18
CA ASP A 339 -2.22 -8.69 -7.23
C ASP A 339 -3.46 -8.79 -6.33
N PHE A 340 -3.45 -8.05 -5.25
CA PHE A 340 -4.60 -7.83 -4.40
C PHE A 340 -4.65 -6.36 -3.95
N LEU A 341 -5.82 -5.91 -3.52
CA LEU A 341 -5.99 -4.55 -3.02
C LEU A 341 -5.05 -4.30 -1.83
N LEU A 342 -4.41 -3.15 -1.82
CA LEU A 342 -3.64 -2.68 -0.67
C LEU A 342 -4.54 -2.69 0.56
N ARG A 343 -4.04 -3.27 1.65
CA ARG A 343 -4.79 -3.34 2.91
C ARG A 343 -4.57 -2.08 3.72
N SER A 344 -5.61 -1.63 4.42
CA SER A 344 -5.51 -0.47 5.32
C SER A 344 -4.67 -0.76 6.58
N ILE A 345 -4.41 -2.03 6.91
CA ILE A 345 -3.49 -2.42 7.97
C ILE A 345 -2.26 -3.06 7.34
N ILE A 346 -1.11 -2.42 7.54
CA ILE A 346 0.18 -2.85 6.99
C ILE A 346 1.00 -3.45 8.14
N SER A 347 1.43 -4.70 7.97
CA SER A 347 2.33 -5.39 8.92
C SER A 347 3.53 -5.92 8.14
N LEU A 348 4.64 -5.20 8.21
CA LEU A 348 5.89 -5.54 7.53
C LEU A 348 6.93 -5.95 8.56
N LYS A 349 7.59 -7.08 8.32
CA LYS A 349 8.73 -7.55 9.12
C LYS A 349 10.01 -6.87 8.63
N SER A 350 10.17 -5.58 8.96
CA SER A 350 11.37 -4.84 8.55
C SER A 350 11.71 -3.74 9.53
N SER A 351 12.94 -3.31 9.47
CA SER A 351 13.48 -2.22 10.28
C SER A 351 14.29 -1.30 9.40
N GLY A 352 13.88 -0.04 9.29
CA GLY A 352 14.62 0.97 8.54
C GLY A 352 16.07 1.12 9.03
N SER A 353 16.31 0.92 10.33
CA SER A 353 17.68 0.95 10.87
C SER A 353 18.55 -0.17 10.29
N ILE A 354 18.01 -1.39 10.15
CA ILE A 354 18.76 -2.51 9.53
C ILE A 354 19.03 -2.22 8.05
N ASP A 355 18.00 -1.71 7.34
CA ASP A 355 18.14 -1.37 5.92
C ASP A 355 19.22 -0.30 5.71
N LEU A 356 19.22 0.73 6.59
CA LEU A 356 20.17 1.83 6.51
C LEU A 356 21.60 1.40 6.91
N GLU A 357 21.74 0.59 7.96
CA GLU A 357 23.04 0.06 8.43
C GLU A 357 23.70 -0.88 7.41
N ALA A 358 22.92 -1.45 6.48
CA ALA A 358 23.47 -2.20 5.34
C ALA A 358 24.16 -1.29 4.29
N ILE A 359 23.89 0.01 4.32
CA ILE A 359 24.41 1.00 3.35
C ILE A 359 25.38 1.97 4.02
N PHE A 360 25.09 2.38 5.26
CA PHE A 360 25.83 3.39 6.01
C PHE A 360 26.27 2.85 7.37
N GLU A 361 27.20 3.54 8.00
CA GLU A 361 27.57 3.25 9.38
C GLU A 361 26.40 3.49 10.34
N LYS A 362 26.38 2.73 11.46
CA LYS A 362 25.38 2.87 12.52
C LYS A 362 25.28 4.30 13.06
N GLY A 363 24.04 4.78 13.28
CA GLY A 363 23.78 6.08 13.88
C GLY A 363 24.01 7.28 12.96
N LYS A 364 24.10 7.08 11.64
CA LYS A 364 24.21 8.18 10.67
C LYS A 364 22.86 8.87 10.40
N PHE A 365 21.76 8.21 10.69
CA PHE A 365 20.42 8.76 10.48
C PHE A 365 19.47 8.22 11.56
N ASP A 366 18.67 9.09 12.16
CA ASP A 366 17.70 8.73 13.19
C ASP A 366 16.36 8.36 12.59
N TYR A 367 15.74 7.31 13.11
CA TYR A 367 14.38 6.86 12.77
C TYR A 367 14.10 6.67 11.27
N PRO A 368 14.94 5.98 10.50
CA PRO A 368 14.71 5.76 9.08
C PRO A 368 13.45 4.89 8.85
N LYS A 369 12.69 5.22 7.81
CA LYS A 369 11.57 4.38 7.37
C LYS A 369 12.10 3.12 6.67
N PRO A 370 11.44 1.96 6.84
CA PRO A 370 11.81 0.75 6.15
C PRO A 370 11.66 0.87 4.64
N VAL A 371 12.62 0.32 3.90
CA VAL A 371 12.61 0.36 2.42
C VAL A 371 11.35 -0.30 1.87
N ASN A 372 10.97 -1.46 2.38
CA ASN A 372 9.78 -2.19 1.90
C ASN A 372 8.45 -1.47 2.21
N LEU A 373 8.37 -0.60 3.23
CA LEU A 373 7.21 0.28 3.38
C LEU A 373 7.15 1.30 2.24
N LEU A 374 8.28 1.91 1.91
CA LEU A 374 8.36 2.89 0.82
C LEU A 374 8.08 2.22 -0.55
N GLU A 375 8.64 1.04 -0.78
CA GLU A 375 8.35 0.25 -1.98
C GLU A 375 6.85 -0.07 -2.11
N LEU A 376 6.20 -0.47 -1.00
CA LEU A 376 4.78 -0.76 -0.99
C LEU A 376 3.91 0.45 -1.36
N LEU A 377 4.32 1.65 -0.93
CA LEU A 377 3.56 2.88 -1.14
C LEU A 377 3.84 3.54 -2.50
N LEU A 378 5.02 3.32 -3.09
CA LEU A 378 5.49 4.01 -4.29
C LEU A 378 5.40 3.16 -5.58
N ASN A 379 5.16 1.85 -5.48
CA ASN A 379 4.95 0.93 -6.60
C ASN A 379 3.45 0.65 -6.82
#